data_b54ba75ee4249e3a40fd2273040760d5
#
_entry.id   b54ba75ee4249e3a40fd2273040760d5
#
_cell.length_a   1.000
_cell.length_b   1.000
_cell.length_c   1.000
_cell.angle_alpha   90.00
_cell.angle_beta   90.00
_cell.angle_gamma   90.00
#
_symmetry.space_group_name_H-M   'P 1'
#
loop_
_entity.id
_entity.type
_entity.pdbx_description
1 polymer ?
#
loop_
_entity_poly.entity_id
_entity_poly.type
_entity_poly.pdbx_seq_one_letter_code
_entity_poly.pdbx_strand_id
1 'polypeptide(L)'
;KPRIIYQKTNIPIEDIKVYFKVFSLLEAKPKLNRVIFKTGMLKIKDIQKISLRTKPSNFKSFLLNNLVDGKIVKSNFDLTFDDNFKIKDFKINGKVNRLNAQISKEIALNNVSFNFAFDKNLVLLTSVKTNFRDIVITNGVVEVEKKEEVKISGKFNSNFDLENENIKNLFSKQKFKFLEKNSIKITGTALQNFDLKLSNTLKVLDYDYSSTGKIEDAKILFKKELKPKIL
;
A
#
# COMPACT_ATOMS: atom_id res chain seq x y z
N LYS A 1 -28.02 -14.33 0.12
CA LYS A 1 -26.78 -13.93 0.83
C LYS A 1 -27.05 -12.61 1.54
N PRO A 2 -26.64 -12.43 2.80
CA PRO A 2 -26.81 -11.18 3.51
C PRO A 2 -26.01 -10.06 2.82
N ARG A 3 -26.53 -8.84 2.93
CA ARG A 3 -25.89 -7.65 2.37
C ARG A 3 -26.12 -6.46 3.29
N ILE A 4 -25.14 -5.61 3.42
CA ILE A 4 -25.28 -4.30 4.04
C ILE A 4 -25.48 -3.29 2.91
N ILE A 5 -26.51 -2.49 3.00
CA ILE A 5 -26.69 -1.34 2.10
C ILE A 5 -26.21 -0.11 2.84
N TYR A 6 -25.08 0.40 2.43
CA TYR A 6 -24.56 1.66 2.95
C TYR A 6 -24.62 2.72 1.86
N GLN A 7 -25.47 3.74 2.05
CA GLN A 7 -25.64 4.86 1.13
C GLN A 7 -25.81 4.44 -0.35
N LYS A 8 -26.73 3.52 -0.61
CA LYS A 8 -27.05 2.94 -1.92
C LYS A 8 -25.96 2.04 -2.53
N THR A 9 -24.88 1.74 -1.79
CA THR A 9 -23.84 0.78 -2.22
C THR A 9 -24.07 -0.54 -1.50
N ASN A 10 -24.19 -1.62 -2.24
CA ASN A 10 -24.32 -2.97 -1.70
C ASN A 10 -22.95 -3.48 -1.29
N ILE A 11 -22.80 -3.80 -0.01
CA ILE A 11 -21.61 -4.47 0.53
C ILE A 11 -21.98 -5.95 0.71
N PRO A 12 -21.37 -6.87 -0.05
CA PRO A 12 -21.63 -8.28 0.08
C PRO A 12 -21.08 -8.79 1.43
N ILE A 13 -21.94 -9.35 2.25
CA ILE A 13 -21.61 -9.90 3.56
C ILE A 13 -21.61 -11.43 3.47
N GLU A 14 -20.53 -12.06 3.96
CA GLU A 14 -20.44 -13.52 4.08
C GLU A 14 -20.95 -13.99 5.45
N ASP A 15 -20.60 -13.26 6.51
CA ASP A 15 -20.95 -13.56 7.89
C ASP A 15 -21.10 -12.27 8.69
N ILE A 16 -22.03 -12.23 9.64
CA ILE A 16 -22.24 -11.11 10.57
C ILE A 16 -22.66 -11.61 11.94
N LYS A 17 -22.00 -11.08 12.97
CA LYS A 17 -22.31 -11.32 14.39
C LYS A 17 -22.55 -9.99 15.07
N VAL A 18 -23.66 -9.87 15.76
CA VAL A 18 -24.07 -8.66 16.48
C VAL A 18 -24.16 -8.97 17.96
N TYR A 19 -23.48 -8.18 18.77
CA TYR A 19 -23.47 -8.34 20.22
C TYR A 19 -24.10 -7.11 20.87
N PHE A 20 -25.02 -7.36 21.79
CA PHE A 20 -25.69 -6.33 22.59
C PHE A 20 -25.17 -6.37 24.02
N LYS A 21 -25.31 -5.26 24.74
CA LYS A 21 -25.06 -5.22 26.19
C LYS A 21 -26.19 -5.95 26.90
N VAL A 22 -25.88 -7.01 27.64
CA VAL A 22 -26.88 -7.89 28.26
C VAL A 22 -27.85 -7.11 29.15
N PHE A 23 -27.37 -6.25 30.02
CA PHE A 23 -28.22 -5.45 30.92
C PHE A 23 -29.14 -4.46 30.17
N SER A 24 -28.73 -3.98 29.01
CA SER A 24 -29.57 -3.07 28.21
C SER A 24 -30.79 -3.77 27.59
N LEU A 25 -30.78 -5.09 27.47
CA LEU A 25 -31.92 -5.88 27.02
C LEU A 25 -33.01 -5.89 28.09
N LEU A 26 -32.65 -5.85 29.38
CA LEU A 26 -33.60 -5.78 30.51
C LEU A 26 -34.24 -4.39 30.61
N GLU A 27 -33.59 -3.35 30.13
CA GLU A 27 -34.11 -1.97 30.14
C GLU A 27 -35.03 -1.64 28.95
N ALA A 28 -35.42 -2.62 28.13
CA ALA A 28 -36.17 -2.46 26.88
C ALA A 28 -35.53 -1.47 25.86
N LYS A 29 -34.26 -1.16 26.01
CA LYS A 29 -33.45 -0.30 25.11
C LYS A 29 -32.16 -1.00 24.76
N PRO A 30 -32.18 -1.97 23.82
CA PRO A 30 -31.00 -2.74 23.46
C PRO A 30 -29.88 -1.81 22.97
N LYS A 31 -28.73 -1.83 23.67
CA LYS A 31 -27.52 -1.08 23.29
C LYS A 31 -26.55 -1.99 22.55
N LEU A 32 -26.18 -1.59 21.36
CA LEU A 32 -25.17 -2.27 20.55
C LEU A 32 -23.82 -2.18 21.24
N ASN A 33 -23.14 -3.33 21.37
CA ASN A 33 -21.81 -3.40 21.97
C ASN A 33 -20.74 -3.59 20.88
N ARG A 34 -20.91 -4.60 20.04
CA ARG A 34 -19.91 -5.00 19.05
C ARG A 34 -20.56 -5.60 17.82
N VAL A 35 -20.01 -5.32 16.64
CA VAL A 35 -20.40 -5.96 15.39
C VAL A 35 -19.16 -6.52 14.73
N ILE A 36 -19.18 -7.80 14.41
CA ILE A 36 -18.14 -8.47 13.64
C ILE A 36 -18.78 -8.91 12.34
N PHE A 37 -18.18 -8.55 11.21
CA PHE A 37 -18.65 -9.03 9.91
C PHE A 37 -17.51 -9.29 8.94
N LYS A 38 -17.76 -10.23 8.03
CA LYS A 38 -16.86 -10.56 6.92
C LYS A 38 -17.50 -10.14 5.62
N THR A 39 -16.73 -9.47 4.79
CA THR A 39 -17.19 -9.11 3.45
C THR A 39 -16.70 -10.11 2.42
N GLY A 40 -17.49 -10.34 1.39
CA GLY A 40 -17.01 -10.92 0.15
C GLY A 40 -16.13 -9.93 -0.64
N MET A 41 -15.86 -10.28 -1.87
CA MET A 41 -15.02 -9.47 -2.75
C MET A 41 -15.63 -8.07 -3.01
N LEU A 42 -14.82 -7.03 -2.79
CA LEU A 42 -15.16 -5.63 -3.08
C LEU A 42 -14.22 -5.07 -4.14
N LYS A 43 -14.75 -4.38 -5.13
CA LYS A 43 -13.93 -3.62 -6.09
C LYS A 43 -13.52 -2.28 -5.49
N ILE A 44 -12.34 -1.78 -5.82
CA ILE A 44 -11.88 -0.45 -5.39
C ILE A 44 -12.90 0.63 -5.75
N LYS A 45 -13.53 0.55 -6.93
CA LYS A 45 -14.59 1.48 -7.36
C LYS A 45 -15.80 1.52 -6.39
N ASP A 46 -16.14 0.42 -5.75
CA ASP A 46 -17.24 0.40 -4.78
C ASP A 46 -16.83 1.10 -3.49
N ILE A 47 -15.57 0.92 -3.06
CA ILE A 47 -15.01 1.63 -1.91
C ILE A 47 -14.90 3.14 -2.19
N GLN A 48 -14.50 3.53 -3.40
CA GLN A 48 -14.50 4.92 -3.83
C GLN A 48 -15.90 5.56 -3.73
N LYS A 49 -16.94 4.87 -4.20
CA LYS A 49 -18.34 5.33 -4.07
C LYS A 49 -18.76 5.52 -2.60
N ILE A 50 -18.38 4.58 -1.73
CA ILE A 50 -18.65 4.69 -0.28
C ILE A 50 -17.92 5.92 0.28
N SER A 51 -16.66 6.11 -0.08
CA SER A 51 -15.83 7.19 0.43
C SER A 51 -16.29 8.59 -0.01
N LEU A 52 -16.92 8.73 -1.18
CA LEU A 52 -17.46 10.01 -1.64
C LEU A 52 -18.38 10.68 -0.60
N ARG A 53 -19.05 9.87 0.22
CA ARG A 53 -20.01 10.31 1.22
C ARG A 53 -19.44 10.48 2.63
N THR A 54 -18.16 10.19 2.84
CA THR A 54 -17.47 10.45 4.11
C THR A 54 -16.95 11.89 4.15
N LYS A 55 -16.61 12.36 5.35
CA LYS A 55 -15.99 13.69 5.52
C LYS A 55 -14.70 13.81 4.69
N PRO A 56 -14.35 15.00 4.20
CA PRO A 56 -13.09 15.23 3.52
C PRO A 56 -11.90 14.80 4.39
N SER A 57 -10.93 14.12 3.80
CA SER A 57 -9.67 13.74 4.43
C SER A 57 -8.60 13.46 3.37
N ASN A 58 -7.33 13.55 3.75
CA ASN A 58 -6.22 13.21 2.86
C ASN A 58 -6.29 11.76 2.36
N PHE A 59 -6.71 10.84 3.24
CA PHE A 59 -6.93 9.44 2.86
C PHE A 59 -8.02 9.28 1.79
N LYS A 60 -9.15 9.98 1.95
CA LYS A 60 -10.22 10.00 0.94
C LYS A 60 -9.71 10.52 -0.40
N SER A 61 -8.97 11.64 -0.38
CA SER A 61 -8.39 12.21 -1.60
C SER A 61 -7.43 11.23 -2.27
N PHE A 62 -6.56 10.58 -1.51
CA PHE A 62 -5.66 9.54 -2.02
C PHE A 62 -6.45 8.37 -2.65
N LEU A 63 -7.45 7.87 -1.97
CA LEU A 63 -8.27 6.74 -2.44
C LEU A 63 -9.02 7.07 -3.74
N LEU A 64 -9.53 8.30 -3.88
CA LEU A 64 -10.28 8.72 -5.06
C LEU A 64 -9.39 9.03 -6.26
N ASN A 65 -8.23 9.64 -6.02
CA ASN A 65 -7.40 10.21 -7.08
C ASN A 65 -6.25 9.29 -7.50
N ASN A 66 -5.77 8.44 -6.59
CA ASN A 66 -4.57 7.65 -6.80
C ASN A 66 -4.85 6.17 -7.07
N LEU A 67 -5.96 5.62 -6.58
CA LEU A 67 -6.30 4.22 -6.85
C LEU A 67 -7.13 4.11 -8.12
N VAL A 68 -6.63 3.34 -9.09
CA VAL A 68 -7.25 3.20 -10.42
C VAL A 68 -8.20 2.02 -10.46
N ASP A 69 -7.72 0.85 -10.07
CA ASP A 69 -8.48 -0.41 -10.05
C ASP A 69 -7.87 -1.37 -9.01
N GLY A 70 -8.61 -2.42 -8.67
CA GLY A 70 -8.18 -3.44 -7.73
C GLY A 70 -9.33 -4.10 -7.03
N LYS A 71 -9.01 -5.12 -6.22
CA LYS A 71 -10.00 -5.91 -5.48
C LYS A 71 -9.54 -6.14 -4.05
N ILE A 72 -10.43 -5.90 -3.09
CA ILE A 72 -10.34 -6.47 -1.76
C ILE A 72 -11.02 -7.83 -1.82
N VAL A 73 -10.26 -8.89 -1.62
CA VAL A 73 -10.75 -10.27 -1.81
C VAL A 73 -11.60 -10.69 -0.62
N LYS A 74 -11.13 -10.42 0.58
CA LYS A 74 -11.82 -10.66 1.85
C LYS A 74 -11.43 -9.58 2.83
N SER A 75 -12.36 -9.14 3.66
CA SER A 75 -12.07 -8.32 4.81
C SER A 75 -12.94 -8.68 5.99
N ASN A 76 -12.34 -8.60 7.18
CA ASN A 76 -13.00 -8.78 8.46
C ASN A 76 -13.05 -7.43 9.15
N PHE A 77 -14.20 -7.08 9.64
CA PHE A 77 -14.46 -5.87 10.41
C PHE A 77 -14.87 -6.27 11.81
N ASP A 78 -14.26 -5.65 12.80
CA ASP A 78 -14.57 -5.78 14.21
C ASP A 78 -14.76 -4.37 14.76
N LEU A 79 -16.00 -4.01 15.01
CA LEU A 79 -16.39 -2.65 15.40
C LEU A 79 -16.98 -2.69 16.80
N THR A 80 -16.44 -1.89 17.71
CA THR A 80 -16.97 -1.69 19.07
C THR A 80 -17.65 -0.33 19.15
N PHE A 81 -18.81 -0.28 19.79
CA PHE A 81 -19.65 0.92 19.89
C PHE A 81 -19.73 1.45 21.30
N ASP A 82 -19.86 2.77 21.44
CA ASP A 82 -20.23 3.42 22.68
C ASP A 82 -21.76 3.43 22.89
N ASP A 83 -22.21 4.01 24.01
CA ASP A 83 -23.63 4.06 24.35
C ASP A 83 -24.47 4.96 23.43
N ASN A 84 -23.84 5.78 22.60
CA ASN A 84 -24.44 6.67 21.61
C ASN A 84 -24.38 6.09 20.18
N PHE A 85 -24.10 4.79 20.03
CA PHE A 85 -23.93 4.10 18.74
C PHE A 85 -22.78 4.66 17.88
N LYS A 86 -21.81 5.38 18.48
CA LYS A 86 -20.61 5.81 17.77
C LYS A 86 -19.54 4.72 17.84
N ILE A 87 -18.77 4.56 16.79
CA ILE A 87 -17.64 3.63 16.79
C ILE A 87 -16.60 4.12 17.81
N LYS A 88 -16.44 3.36 18.88
CA LYS A 88 -15.46 3.58 19.93
C LYS A 88 -14.10 3.04 19.52
N ASP A 89 -14.09 1.85 18.93
CA ASP A 89 -12.88 1.17 18.48
C ASP A 89 -13.17 0.30 17.28
N PHE A 90 -12.15 0.03 16.47
CA PHE A 90 -12.27 -0.85 15.31
C PHE A 90 -10.97 -1.59 15.01
N LYS A 91 -11.10 -2.80 14.48
CA LYS A 91 -10.02 -3.55 13.86
C LYS A 91 -10.50 -4.07 12.52
N ILE A 92 -9.74 -3.81 11.48
CA ILE A 92 -10.08 -4.23 10.13
C ILE A 92 -8.86 -4.91 9.53
N ASN A 93 -9.05 -6.09 8.96
CA ASN A 93 -8.01 -6.81 8.24
C ASN A 93 -8.55 -7.41 6.96
N GLY A 94 -7.66 -7.67 6.02
CA GLY A 94 -8.06 -8.24 4.74
C GLY A 94 -6.90 -8.40 3.77
N LYS A 95 -7.26 -8.68 2.53
CA LYS A 95 -6.29 -8.88 1.44
C LYS A 95 -6.71 -8.09 0.21
N VAL A 96 -5.75 -7.35 -0.33
CA VAL A 96 -5.87 -6.64 -1.61
C VAL A 96 -5.13 -7.43 -2.68
N ASN A 97 -5.76 -7.55 -3.86
CA ASN A 97 -5.15 -8.17 -5.02
C ASN A 97 -5.29 -7.27 -6.25
N ARG A 98 -4.23 -7.23 -7.07
CA ARG A 98 -4.19 -6.55 -8.37
C ARG A 98 -4.59 -5.09 -8.28
N LEU A 99 -4.11 -4.38 -7.25
CA LEU A 99 -4.32 -2.96 -7.12
C LEU A 99 -3.39 -2.22 -8.08
N ASN A 100 -3.96 -1.31 -8.86
CA ASN A 100 -3.22 -0.36 -9.67
C ASN A 100 -3.37 1.03 -9.05
N ALA A 101 -2.24 1.69 -8.80
CA ALA A 101 -2.20 2.99 -8.14
C ALA A 101 -1.25 3.94 -8.85
N GLN A 102 -1.68 5.19 -9.02
CA GLN A 102 -0.87 6.29 -9.52
C GLN A 102 -0.43 7.15 -8.33
N ILE A 103 0.79 6.95 -7.85
CA ILE A 103 1.30 7.66 -6.66
C ILE A 103 1.68 9.09 -6.99
N SER A 104 2.31 9.29 -8.14
CA SER A 104 2.65 10.61 -8.71
C SER A 104 2.58 10.54 -10.24
N LYS A 105 2.85 11.65 -10.93
CA LYS A 105 2.90 11.66 -12.41
C LYS A 105 3.93 10.66 -12.97
N GLU A 106 4.99 10.37 -12.22
CA GLU A 106 6.10 9.52 -12.65
C GLU A 106 6.07 8.12 -12.03
N ILE A 107 5.27 7.91 -10.97
CA ILE A 107 5.25 6.66 -10.20
C ILE A 107 3.88 6.01 -10.31
N ALA A 108 3.80 4.99 -11.15
CA ALA A 108 2.67 4.07 -11.24
C ALA A 108 3.06 2.72 -10.63
N LEU A 109 2.25 2.21 -9.73
CA LEU A 109 2.39 0.87 -9.16
C LEU A 109 1.34 -0.03 -9.78
N ASN A 110 1.77 -1.13 -10.36
CA ASN A 110 0.91 -2.06 -11.04
C ASN A 110 0.87 -3.41 -10.32
N ASN A 111 -0.32 -4.02 -10.35
CA ASN A 111 -0.54 -5.37 -9.82
C ASN A 111 -0.12 -5.53 -8.35
N VAL A 112 -0.30 -4.48 -7.54
CA VAL A 112 0.03 -4.50 -6.12
C VAL A 112 -0.88 -5.47 -5.39
N SER A 113 -0.29 -6.33 -4.57
CA SER A 113 -1.03 -7.26 -3.72
C SER A 113 -0.43 -7.24 -2.31
N PHE A 114 -1.25 -7.24 -1.28
CA PHE A 114 -0.83 -7.23 0.11
C PHE A 114 -1.93 -7.69 1.05
N ASN A 115 -1.57 -8.12 2.24
CA ASN A 115 -2.48 -8.23 3.36
C ASN A 115 -2.42 -6.92 4.15
N PHE A 116 -3.55 -6.50 4.70
CA PHE A 116 -3.63 -5.33 5.55
C PHE A 116 -4.29 -5.63 6.89
N ALA A 117 -3.83 -4.95 7.91
CA ALA A 117 -4.49 -4.84 9.20
C ALA A 117 -4.38 -3.40 9.67
N PHE A 118 -5.47 -2.83 10.15
CA PHE A 118 -5.46 -1.49 10.71
C PHE A 118 -6.47 -1.32 11.84
N ASP A 119 -6.09 -0.47 12.77
CA ASP A 119 -6.91 0.03 13.87
C ASP A 119 -6.78 1.57 13.95
N LYS A 120 -7.09 2.15 15.08
CA LYS A 120 -7.03 3.62 15.26
C LYS A 120 -5.64 4.21 15.09
N ASN A 121 -4.58 3.47 15.47
CA ASN A 121 -3.24 3.98 15.64
C ASN A 121 -2.24 3.37 14.65
N LEU A 122 -2.55 2.19 14.12
CA LEU A 122 -1.64 1.39 13.33
C LEU A 122 -2.28 0.96 12.00
N VAL A 123 -1.52 1.10 10.93
CA VAL A 123 -1.77 0.43 9.66
C VAL A 123 -0.59 -0.46 9.36
N LEU A 124 -0.83 -1.75 9.19
CA LEU A 124 0.17 -2.73 8.84
C LEU A 124 -0.17 -3.36 7.48
N LEU A 125 0.75 -3.24 6.53
CA LEU A 125 0.69 -3.95 5.25
C LEU A 125 1.77 -5.02 5.25
N THR A 126 1.39 -6.26 4.95
CA THR A 126 2.33 -7.39 4.91
C THR A 126 2.25 -8.14 3.59
N SER A 127 3.30 -8.88 3.27
CA SER A 127 3.38 -9.64 2.01
C SER A 127 3.14 -8.75 0.79
N VAL A 128 3.64 -7.51 0.83
CA VAL A 128 3.51 -6.55 -0.27
C VAL A 128 4.29 -7.07 -1.47
N LYS A 129 3.60 -7.18 -2.59
CA LYS A 129 4.15 -7.58 -3.90
C LYS A 129 3.72 -6.56 -4.93
N THR A 130 4.63 -6.13 -5.78
CA THR A 130 4.33 -5.21 -6.89
C THR A 130 5.46 -5.23 -7.91
N ASN A 131 5.14 -4.75 -9.09
CA ASN A 131 6.13 -4.46 -10.12
C ASN A 131 6.21 -2.93 -10.27
N PHE A 132 7.40 -2.41 -10.13
CA PHE A 132 7.70 -1.01 -10.41
C PHE A 132 8.81 -0.95 -11.45
N ARG A 133 8.44 -0.65 -12.70
CA ARG A 133 9.35 -0.75 -13.85
C ARG A 133 9.97 -2.18 -13.89
N ASP A 134 11.29 -2.30 -13.91
CA ASP A 134 12.00 -3.59 -13.93
C ASP A 134 12.47 -4.04 -12.54
N ILE A 135 11.87 -3.48 -11.49
CA ILE A 135 12.08 -3.89 -10.11
C ILE A 135 10.83 -4.65 -9.66
N VAL A 136 11.01 -5.90 -9.29
CA VAL A 136 9.96 -6.76 -8.75
C VAL A 136 10.10 -6.83 -7.24
N ILE A 137 9.15 -6.23 -6.52
CA ILE A 137 9.05 -6.39 -5.07
C ILE A 137 8.38 -7.73 -4.81
N THR A 138 9.12 -8.67 -4.24
CA THR A 138 8.68 -10.05 -4.01
C THR A 138 8.04 -10.24 -2.65
N ASN A 139 8.49 -9.47 -1.67
CA ASN A 139 7.93 -9.44 -0.32
C ASN A 139 8.25 -8.10 0.33
N GLY A 140 7.25 -7.50 0.95
CA GLY A 140 7.40 -6.23 1.66
C GLY A 140 6.50 -6.14 2.87
N VAL A 141 6.93 -5.28 3.81
CA VAL A 141 6.15 -4.87 4.98
C VAL A 141 6.16 -3.35 5.01
N VAL A 142 5.01 -2.74 5.27
CA VAL A 142 4.88 -1.30 5.52
C VAL A 142 4.06 -1.13 6.79
N GLU A 143 4.58 -0.32 7.68
CA GLU A 143 3.93 0.04 8.94
C GLU A 143 3.72 1.55 9.00
N VAL A 144 2.51 1.97 9.37
CA VAL A 144 2.18 3.38 9.57
C VAL A 144 1.64 3.53 10.97
N GLU A 145 2.39 4.20 11.83
CA GLU A 145 1.96 4.58 13.16
C GLU A 145 1.46 6.04 13.17
N LYS A 146 0.29 6.23 13.74
CA LYS A 146 -0.30 7.55 13.93
C LYS A 146 -0.40 7.88 15.42
N LYS A 147 0.45 8.77 15.88
CA LYS A 147 0.45 9.35 17.24
C LYS A 147 0.42 10.88 17.13
N GLU A 148 1.32 11.58 17.80
CA GLU A 148 1.53 13.02 17.62
C GLU A 148 2.12 13.34 16.23
N GLU A 149 2.89 12.41 15.69
CA GLU A 149 3.42 12.41 14.33
C GLU A 149 2.99 11.14 13.59
N VAL A 150 3.05 11.17 12.27
CA VAL A 150 2.84 9.98 11.44
C VAL A 150 4.21 9.41 11.09
N LYS A 151 4.49 8.20 11.55
CA LYS A 151 5.69 7.44 11.19
C LYS A 151 5.32 6.37 10.17
N ILE A 152 6.07 6.30 9.08
CA ILE A 152 5.92 5.30 8.04
C ILE A 152 7.24 4.58 7.91
N SER A 153 7.28 3.29 8.18
CA SER A 153 8.45 2.45 7.95
C SER A 153 8.14 1.37 6.92
N GLY A 154 9.11 1.01 6.13
CA GLY A 154 8.95 -0.04 5.14
C GLY A 154 10.22 -0.83 4.90
N LYS A 155 10.04 -2.14 4.65
CA LYS A 155 11.10 -3.07 4.33
C LYS A 155 10.67 -3.94 3.16
N PHE A 156 11.50 -3.99 2.11
CA PHE A 156 11.17 -4.70 0.87
C PHE A 156 12.32 -5.56 0.39
N ASN A 157 12.01 -6.79 -0.03
CA ASN A 157 12.90 -7.59 -0.86
C ASN A 157 12.53 -7.38 -2.32
N SER A 158 13.50 -7.09 -3.14
CA SER A 158 13.30 -6.87 -4.57
C SER A 158 14.31 -7.62 -5.42
N ASN A 159 13.85 -8.02 -6.61
CA ASN A 159 14.69 -8.50 -7.68
C ASN A 159 14.68 -7.42 -8.78
N PHE A 160 15.81 -7.21 -9.44
CA PHE A 160 15.90 -6.24 -10.51
C PHE A 160 16.63 -6.83 -11.74
N ASP A 161 16.17 -6.43 -12.91
CA ASP A 161 16.80 -6.67 -14.21
C ASP A 161 16.82 -5.33 -14.95
N LEU A 162 17.92 -4.59 -14.79
CA LEU A 162 18.02 -3.20 -15.22
C LEU A 162 18.88 -3.10 -16.49
N GLU A 163 18.34 -2.49 -17.52
CA GLU A 163 19.04 -2.09 -18.74
C GLU A 163 19.23 -0.57 -18.78
N ASN A 164 20.03 -0.09 -19.73
CA ASN A 164 20.42 1.33 -19.85
C ASN A 164 19.26 2.31 -19.67
N GLU A 165 18.14 2.06 -20.36
CA GLU A 165 16.99 2.96 -20.33
C GLU A 165 16.38 3.04 -18.94
N ASN A 166 16.28 1.91 -18.27
CA ASN A 166 15.71 1.80 -16.94
C ASN A 166 16.62 2.37 -15.88
N ILE A 167 17.94 2.18 -16.03
CA ILE A 167 18.94 2.82 -15.17
C ILE A 167 18.85 4.34 -15.29
N LYS A 168 18.77 4.87 -16.51
CA LYS A 168 18.57 6.31 -16.76
C LYS A 168 17.28 6.83 -16.13
N ASN A 169 16.19 6.08 -16.24
CA ASN A 169 14.89 6.45 -15.70
C ASN A 169 14.83 6.39 -14.17
N LEU A 170 15.56 5.49 -13.53
CA LEU A 170 15.67 5.43 -12.07
C LEU A 170 16.45 6.62 -11.51
N PHE A 171 17.46 7.07 -12.24
CA PHE A 171 18.38 8.13 -11.84
C PHE A 171 18.22 9.39 -12.71
N SER A 172 17.01 9.74 -13.09
CA SER A 172 16.68 10.80 -14.06
C SER A 172 17.32 12.18 -13.78
N LYS A 173 17.73 12.43 -12.54
CA LYS A 173 18.41 13.68 -12.15
C LYS A 173 19.93 13.63 -12.32
N GLN A 174 20.51 12.46 -12.56
CA GLN A 174 21.97 12.30 -12.73
C GLN A 174 22.29 12.00 -14.19
N LYS A 175 23.16 12.82 -14.80
CA LYS A 175 23.64 12.60 -16.17
C LYS A 175 24.78 11.58 -16.15
N PHE A 176 24.46 10.32 -16.41
CA PHE A 176 25.48 9.28 -16.60
C PHE A 176 25.99 9.28 -18.04
N LYS A 177 27.00 10.10 -18.35
CA LYS A 177 27.65 10.13 -19.68
C LYS A 177 28.12 8.75 -20.15
N PHE A 178 28.48 7.88 -19.22
CA PHE A 178 28.91 6.52 -19.51
C PHE A 178 27.77 5.68 -20.14
N LEU A 179 26.53 5.84 -19.67
CA LEU A 179 25.35 5.12 -20.21
C LEU A 179 24.92 5.59 -21.59
N GLU A 180 25.38 6.78 -22.01
CA GLU A 180 25.09 7.27 -23.37
C GLU A 180 25.90 6.53 -24.44
N LYS A 181 27.10 6.08 -24.06
CA LYS A 181 28.08 5.46 -24.98
C LYS A 181 28.16 3.94 -24.88
N ASN A 182 27.65 3.36 -23.83
CA ASN A 182 27.77 1.93 -23.55
C ASN A 182 26.40 1.31 -23.24
N SER A 183 26.27 0.01 -23.42
CA SER A 183 25.10 -0.74 -22.96
C SER A 183 25.47 -1.47 -21.68
N ILE A 184 24.61 -1.32 -20.67
CA ILE A 184 24.74 -1.99 -19.38
C ILE A 184 23.47 -2.78 -19.13
N LYS A 185 23.65 -4.02 -18.69
CA LYS A 185 22.61 -4.84 -18.12
C LYS A 185 23.06 -5.35 -16.77
N ILE A 186 22.24 -5.17 -15.73
CA ILE A 186 22.57 -5.56 -14.36
C ILE A 186 21.36 -6.30 -13.79
N THR A 187 21.59 -7.52 -13.31
CA THR A 187 20.58 -8.29 -12.57
C THR A 187 21.02 -8.54 -11.14
N GLY A 188 20.06 -8.65 -10.23
CA GLY A 188 20.39 -8.91 -8.85
C GLY A 188 19.20 -8.79 -7.90
N THR A 189 19.51 -8.82 -6.62
CA THR A 189 18.55 -8.72 -5.51
C THR A 189 18.93 -7.57 -4.59
N ALA A 190 17.94 -6.94 -3.96
CA ALA A 190 18.17 -5.91 -2.96
C ALA A 190 17.16 -5.98 -1.81
N LEU A 191 17.64 -5.66 -0.62
CA LEU A 191 16.85 -5.34 0.56
C LEU A 191 16.83 -3.83 0.71
N GLN A 192 15.64 -3.27 0.75
CA GLN A 192 15.41 -1.83 0.86
C GLN A 192 14.67 -1.54 2.15
N ASN A 193 15.12 -0.55 2.90
CA ASN A 193 14.44 -0.06 4.08
C ASN A 193 14.22 1.45 3.93
N PHE A 194 13.09 1.93 4.41
CA PHE A 194 12.85 3.36 4.52
C PHE A 194 12.10 3.68 5.80
N ASP A 195 12.39 4.82 6.37
CA ASP A 195 11.69 5.43 7.47
C ASP A 195 11.34 6.87 7.10
N LEU A 196 10.10 7.26 7.31
CA LEU A 196 9.58 8.57 6.99
C LEU A 196 8.78 9.10 8.17
N LYS A 197 9.11 10.30 8.62
CA LYS A 197 8.35 11.04 9.62
C LYS A 197 7.60 12.19 8.97
N LEU A 198 6.33 12.28 9.26
CA LEU A 198 5.45 13.33 8.78
C LEU A 198 4.82 14.06 9.95
N SER A 199 4.63 15.37 9.81
CA SER A 199 3.78 16.13 10.73
C SER A 199 2.30 15.70 10.59
N ASN A 200 1.46 16.16 11.51
CA ASN A 200 0.01 15.96 11.40
C ASN A 200 -0.62 16.58 10.14
N THR A 201 0.06 17.52 9.49
CA THR A 201 -0.33 18.10 8.19
C THR A 201 0.31 17.39 7.01
N LEU A 202 0.93 16.23 7.23
CA LEU A 202 1.62 15.39 6.24
C LEU A 202 2.81 16.07 5.54
N LYS A 203 3.45 17.05 6.20
CA LYS A 203 4.74 17.59 5.75
C LYS A 203 5.85 16.65 6.20
N VAL A 204 6.81 16.38 5.32
CA VAL A 204 8.01 15.60 5.63
C VAL A 204 8.83 16.34 6.67
N LEU A 205 9.09 15.68 7.80
CA LEU A 205 9.95 16.18 8.88
C LEU A 205 11.33 15.56 8.80
N ASP A 206 11.36 14.25 8.50
CA ASP A 206 12.59 13.48 8.45
C ASP A 206 12.40 12.26 7.54
N TYR A 207 13.47 11.77 6.93
CA TYR A 207 13.45 10.51 6.18
C TYR A 207 14.81 9.85 6.20
N ASP A 208 14.81 8.53 6.25
CA ASP A 208 15.98 7.69 6.04
C ASP A 208 15.69 6.62 4.99
N TYR A 209 16.69 6.28 4.19
CA TYR A 209 16.59 5.23 3.18
C TYR A 209 17.91 4.49 3.08
N SER A 210 17.84 3.17 3.14
CA SER A 210 18.98 2.30 2.91
C SER A 210 18.63 1.18 1.93
N SER A 211 19.61 0.82 1.10
CA SER A 211 19.49 -0.31 0.18
C SER A 211 20.77 -1.12 0.24
N THR A 212 20.64 -2.42 0.49
CA THR A 212 21.74 -3.39 0.47
C THR A 212 21.38 -4.48 -0.52
N GLY A 213 22.28 -4.81 -1.44
CA GLY A 213 21.97 -5.74 -2.51
C GLY A 213 23.16 -6.57 -2.96
N LYS A 214 22.87 -7.58 -3.77
CA LYS A 214 23.82 -8.41 -4.46
C LYS A 214 23.59 -8.31 -5.96
N ILE A 215 24.63 -7.97 -6.71
CA ILE A 215 24.64 -8.07 -8.17
C ILE A 215 24.97 -9.52 -8.50
N GLU A 216 24.10 -10.16 -9.29
CA GLU A 216 24.25 -11.55 -9.73
C GLU A 216 24.91 -11.65 -11.09
N ASP A 217 24.56 -10.74 -12.01
CA ASP A 217 25.19 -10.62 -13.32
C ASP A 217 25.30 -9.15 -13.73
N ALA A 218 26.41 -8.79 -14.37
CA ALA A 218 26.63 -7.45 -14.93
C ALA A 218 27.33 -7.57 -16.27
N LYS A 219 26.67 -7.11 -17.35
CA LYS A 219 27.18 -7.09 -18.71
C LYS A 219 27.37 -5.65 -19.17
N ILE A 220 28.56 -5.34 -19.65
CA ILE A 220 28.89 -4.03 -20.21
C ILE A 220 29.35 -4.23 -21.64
N LEU A 221 28.59 -3.67 -22.59
CA LEU A 221 28.93 -3.67 -24.01
C LEU A 221 29.43 -2.28 -24.42
N PHE A 222 30.68 -2.19 -24.78
CA PHE A 222 31.30 -0.95 -25.27
C PHE A 222 30.94 -0.73 -26.74
N LYS A 223 30.37 0.42 -27.08
CA LYS A 223 30.04 0.78 -28.47
C LYS A 223 31.26 1.15 -29.34
N LYS A 224 32.40 1.43 -28.73
CA LYS A 224 33.68 1.64 -29.41
C LYS A 224 34.59 0.45 -29.16
N GLU A 225 35.09 -0.16 -30.22
CA GLU A 225 36.24 -1.06 -30.11
C GLU A 225 37.36 -0.34 -29.37
N LEU A 226 37.82 -0.90 -28.29
CA LEU A 226 39.03 -0.48 -27.62
C LEU A 226 40.17 -0.87 -28.57
N LYS A 227 40.59 0.04 -29.44
CA LYS A 227 41.83 -0.17 -30.19
C LYS A 227 42.97 -0.25 -29.18
N PRO A 228 43.69 -1.36 -29.06
CA PRO A 228 44.84 -1.42 -28.20
C PRO A 228 45.83 -0.33 -28.70
N LYS A 229 46.21 0.59 -27.84
CA LYS A 229 47.37 1.41 -28.08
C LYS A 229 48.57 0.45 -28.04
N ILE A 230 49.05 0.05 -29.18
CA ILE A 230 50.38 -0.56 -29.30
C ILE A 230 51.37 0.54 -28.94
N LEU A 231 52.02 0.38 -27.81
CA LEU A 231 53.15 1.19 -27.37
C LEU A 231 54.37 0.81 -28.18
#